data_a556003a8b4580353e1e54795f7e8ace
#
_entry.id   a556003a8b4580353e1e54795f7e8ace
#
_cell.length_a   1.000
_cell.length_b   1.000
_cell.length_c   1.000
_cell.angle_alpha   90.00
_cell.angle_beta   90.00
_cell.angle_gamma   90.00
#
_symmetry.space_group_name_H-M   'P 1'
#
loop_
_entity.id
_entity.type
_entity.pdbx_description
1 polymer ?
#
loop_
_entity_poly.entity_id
_entity_poly.type
_entity_poly.pdbx_seq_one_letter_code
_entity_poly.pdbx_strand_id
1 'polypeptide(L)'
;QSVKKLPKRPCFWYNKGNGGVFMENWRKDARHEPIIVDLEALVPKEHLLRKIEKVMDYEWLYERLDPYYCHDNGRPGTDPVVLIKMVLIQHLFGIPSLRQTYREIQVNVAYRWFLGYGLLDNIPHFATVSYAFCKRFPDELTSEIFEHILNKALNNRMLDTSAIFIDGTHIKASANKKKFQKEQVAKAARVYSGQLRREVNEEREKLGKKPIEDDDDENQGSGGSQETAEKTVSTTDPDCGMFVKGEHERQFAYEAHTACDKHGFVLGVEVTSGNVSDSVAWDAVYDKVTDRFPEVKFVTMDAGYKTPWIAKKVIEDSRIPILPYTRYKGKKDTFKPWDFTYNVVNDSFVCPGGHELRHTTTSKDGKRTYRSATQVCKDCPCRSVCGANENGQRMLTTHIWQEFLDLVEQLRKTERGKEIYAMRKQTIERVFADAKEKHAMRYTHHRGLARVSAWVRLK
;
A
#
# COMPACT_ATOMS: atom_id res chain seq x y z
N GLN A 1 23.22 -43.38 -25.68
CA GLN A 1 23.77 -42.37 -24.81
C GLN A 1 23.82 -42.93 -23.39
N SER A 2 25.03 -43.04 -22.83
CA SER A 2 25.38 -43.79 -21.64
C SER A 2 24.87 -43.12 -20.37
N VAL A 3 24.04 -43.83 -19.64
CA VAL A 3 23.67 -43.51 -18.25
C VAL A 3 24.88 -43.82 -17.36
N LYS A 4 25.54 -42.78 -16.84
CA LYS A 4 26.57 -42.93 -15.84
C LYS A 4 25.96 -43.47 -14.53
N LYS A 5 26.29 -44.72 -14.22
CA LYS A 5 26.01 -45.34 -12.91
C LYS A 5 26.78 -44.59 -11.83
N LEU A 6 26.10 -44.07 -10.86
CA LEU A 6 26.69 -43.57 -9.61
C LEU A 6 27.44 -44.69 -8.90
N PRO A 7 28.61 -44.44 -8.31
CA PRO A 7 29.37 -45.45 -7.60
C PRO A 7 28.60 -45.93 -6.37
N LYS A 8 28.45 -47.24 -6.25
CA LYS A 8 27.95 -47.89 -5.03
C LYS A 8 28.90 -47.55 -3.88
N ARG A 9 28.39 -46.96 -2.83
CA ARG A 9 29.11 -46.76 -1.58
C ARG A 9 29.54 -48.14 -1.06
N PRO A 10 30.81 -48.31 -0.60
CA PRO A 10 31.26 -49.60 -0.07
C PRO A 10 30.49 -49.96 1.18
N CYS A 11 29.92 -51.19 1.20
CA CYS A 11 29.38 -51.77 2.41
C CYS A 11 30.56 -52.04 3.34
N PHE A 12 30.66 -51.33 4.44
CA PHE A 12 31.59 -51.68 5.50
C PHE A 12 31.13 -52.99 6.15
N TRP A 13 31.90 -54.04 5.96
CA TRP A 13 31.78 -55.26 6.69
C TRP A 13 32.29 -55.04 8.11
N TYR A 14 31.44 -55.14 9.08
CA TYR A 14 31.80 -55.01 10.49
C TYR A 14 32.26 -56.38 11.02
N ASN A 15 33.51 -56.44 11.49
CA ASN A 15 34.10 -57.60 12.08
C ASN A 15 33.56 -57.85 13.49
N LYS A 16 33.04 -59.04 13.77
CA LYS A 16 32.59 -59.45 15.09
C LYS A 16 33.81 -59.57 16.03
N GLY A 17 33.94 -58.64 16.95
CA GLY A 17 34.91 -58.75 18.04
C GLY A 17 34.75 -57.61 19.05
N ASN A 18 34.21 -57.93 20.19
CA ASN A 18 34.21 -57.19 21.47
C ASN A 18 33.44 -55.87 21.58
N GLY A 19 32.27 -55.93 22.23
CA GLY A 19 31.80 -54.89 23.15
C GLY A 19 31.41 -53.52 22.56
N GLY A 20 30.93 -53.46 21.31
CA GLY A 20 30.41 -52.23 20.72
C GLY A 20 28.96 -51.97 21.08
N VAL A 21 28.68 -50.79 21.57
CA VAL A 21 27.30 -50.27 21.71
C VAL A 21 26.68 -50.27 20.32
N PHE A 22 25.70 -51.10 20.09
CA PHE A 22 24.95 -51.15 18.82
C PHE A 22 24.16 -49.85 18.65
N MET A 23 24.49 -49.08 17.60
CA MET A 23 23.60 -48.05 17.12
C MET A 23 22.43 -48.66 16.31
N GLU A 24 21.56 -49.37 16.97
CA GLU A 24 20.42 -50.10 16.39
C GLU A 24 19.10 -49.33 16.59
N ASN A 25 19.03 -48.05 16.25
CA ASN A 25 17.76 -47.34 16.36
C ASN A 25 17.27 -46.66 15.07
N TRP A 26 17.75 -47.08 13.93
CA TRP A 26 17.37 -46.49 12.65
C TRP A 26 15.94 -46.81 12.19
N ARG A 27 15.26 -47.76 12.86
CA ARG A 27 13.92 -48.21 12.52
C ARG A 27 12.98 -48.29 13.72
N LYS A 28 13.28 -47.56 14.80
CA LYS A 28 12.38 -47.54 15.94
C LYS A 28 11.12 -46.73 15.58
N ASP A 29 9.99 -47.42 15.51
CA ASP A 29 8.67 -46.83 15.31
C ASP A 29 8.02 -46.60 16.67
N ALA A 30 8.04 -45.36 17.13
CA ALA A 30 7.47 -44.99 18.43
C ALA A 30 5.99 -44.53 18.33
N ARG A 31 5.35 -44.65 17.16
CA ARG A 31 3.95 -44.20 16.95
C ARG A 31 2.94 -44.85 17.85
N HIS A 32 3.21 -46.01 18.36
CA HIS A 32 2.33 -46.79 19.22
C HIS A 32 2.76 -46.81 20.70
N GLU A 33 3.83 -46.08 21.05
CA GLU A 33 4.27 -45.97 22.42
C GLU A 33 3.35 -44.99 23.17
N PRO A 34 2.70 -45.39 24.27
CA PRO A 34 1.89 -44.49 25.08
C PRO A 34 2.80 -43.51 25.82
N ILE A 35 2.49 -42.22 25.67
CA ILE A 35 3.22 -41.15 26.36
C ILE A 35 2.19 -40.32 27.13
N ILE A 36 2.44 -40.12 28.43
CA ILE A 36 1.67 -39.17 29.23
C ILE A 36 2.41 -37.85 29.21
N VAL A 37 1.81 -36.86 28.53
CA VAL A 37 2.43 -35.55 28.34
C VAL A 37 1.38 -34.47 28.51
N ASP A 38 1.75 -33.41 29.20
CA ASP A 38 0.99 -32.17 29.24
C ASP A 38 1.18 -31.38 27.90
N LEU A 39 0.09 -30.88 27.35
CA LEU A 39 0.12 -30.07 26.10
C LEU A 39 0.99 -28.85 26.27
N GLU A 40 1.02 -28.26 27.46
CA GLU A 40 1.88 -27.13 27.82
C GLU A 40 3.38 -27.47 27.64
N ALA A 41 3.78 -28.67 27.95
CA ALA A 41 5.16 -29.15 27.83
C ALA A 41 5.58 -29.43 26.37
N LEU A 42 4.63 -29.75 25.48
CA LEU A 42 4.91 -30.05 24.08
C LEU A 42 5.25 -28.85 23.24
N VAL A 43 4.77 -27.67 23.61
CA VAL A 43 5.04 -26.42 22.83
C VAL A 43 6.32 -25.78 23.33
N PRO A 44 7.33 -25.56 22.47
CA PRO A 44 8.58 -24.93 22.89
C PRO A 44 8.37 -23.54 23.51
N LYS A 45 9.13 -23.21 24.56
CA LYS A 45 9.01 -21.94 25.30
C LYS A 45 9.18 -20.71 24.40
N GLU A 46 10.04 -20.79 23.38
CA GLU A 46 10.33 -19.70 22.44
C GLU A 46 9.38 -19.65 21.23
N HIS A 47 8.35 -20.51 21.19
CA HIS A 47 7.41 -20.55 20.08
C HIS A 47 6.66 -19.21 19.93
N LEU A 48 6.46 -18.75 18.67
CA LEU A 48 5.83 -17.46 18.35
C LEU A 48 4.46 -17.29 19.04
N LEU A 49 3.62 -18.34 19.03
CA LEU A 49 2.29 -18.27 19.63
C LEU A 49 2.32 -18.05 21.15
N ARG A 50 3.36 -18.52 21.84
CA ARG A 50 3.54 -18.20 23.28
C ARG A 50 3.85 -16.73 23.50
N LYS A 51 4.68 -16.16 22.63
CA LYS A 51 5.00 -14.73 22.71
C LYS A 51 3.76 -13.88 22.44
N ILE A 52 2.95 -14.28 21.47
CA ILE A 52 1.67 -13.62 21.16
C ILE A 52 0.70 -13.73 22.34
N GLU A 53 0.49 -14.94 22.86
CA GLU A 53 -0.43 -15.18 24.00
C GLU A 53 -0.05 -14.35 25.23
N LYS A 54 1.24 -14.18 25.48
CA LYS A 54 1.74 -13.37 26.60
C LYS A 54 1.50 -11.86 26.43
N VAL A 55 1.51 -11.37 25.19
CA VAL A 55 1.38 -9.94 24.87
C VAL A 55 -0.07 -9.54 24.64
N MET A 56 -0.85 -10.44 24.04
CA MET A 56 -2.25 -10.16 23.70
C MET A 56 -3.13 -10.26 24.95
N ASP A 57 -3.94 -9.24 25.10
CA ASP A 57 -5.06 -9.22 26.03
C ASP A 57 -6.33 -9.40 25.20
N TYR A 58 -7.12 -10.41 25.52
CA TYR A 58 -8.33 -10.73 24.77
C TYR A 58 -9.61 -10.31 25.50
N GLU A 59 -9.52 -9.78 26.73
CA GLU A 59 -10.69 -9.46 27.56
C GLU A 59 -11.60 -8.44 26.86
N TRP A 60 -11.01 -7.41 26.29
CA TRP A 60 -11.76 -6.40 25.51
C TRP A 60 -12.55 -6.99 24.33
N LEU A 61 -12.10 -8.12 23.76
CA LEU A 61 -12.83 -8.80 22.67
C LEU A 61 -14.10 -9.47 23.19
N TYR A 62 -14.07 -10.02 24.40
CA TYR A 62 -15.29 -10.54 25.01
C TYR A 62 -16.30 -9.43 25.26
N GLU A 63 -15.90 -8.34 25.88
CA GLU A 63 -16.75 -7.15 26.09
C GLU A 63 -17.30 -6.61 24.77
N ARG A 64 -16.46 -6.50 23.74
CA ARG A 64 -16.83 -5.96 22.44
C ARG A 64 -17.81 -6.84 21.67
N LEU A 65 -17.69 -8.16 21.81
CA LEU A 65 -18.46 -9.14 21.05
C LEU A 65 -19.68 -9.69 21.79
N ASP A 66 -19.78 -9.46 23.09
CA ASP A 66 -20.88 -9.89 23.91
C ASP A 66 -22.28 -9.55 23.33
N PRO A 67 -22.54 -8.33 22.81
CA PRO A 67 -23.84 -7.97 22.23
C PRO A 67 -24.25 -8.81 21.00
N TYR A 68 -23.32 -9.53 20.39
CA TYR A 68 -23.57 -10.38 19.22
C TYR A 68 -23.82 -11.84 19.59
N TYR A 69 -23.87 -12.16 20.90
CA TYR A 69 -24.16 -13.48 21.44
C TYR A 69 -25.43 -13.45 22.28
N CYS A 70 -26.24 -14.50 22.15
CA CYS A 70 -27.43 -14.67 22.95
C CYS A 70 -27.09 -15.49 24.22
N HIS A 71 -27.43 -14.95 25.41
CA HIS A 71 -27.10 -15.59 26.68
C HIS A 71 -28.20 -16.53 27.16
N ASP A 72 -29.47 -16.28 26.77
CA ASP A 72 -30.65 -16.90 27.40
C ASP A 72 -31.29 -17.98 26.55
N ASN A 73 -30.92 -18.16 25.29
CA ASN A 73 -31.59 -19.08 24.39
C ASN A 73 -30.68 -19.69 23.33
N GLY A 74 -30.90 -20.97 23.01
CA GLY A 74 -30.23 -21.67 21.92
C GLY A 74 -29.03 -22.53 22.34
N ARG A 75 -28.35 -23.13 21.37
CA ARG A 75 -27.12 -23.87 21.59
C ARG A 75 -26.00 -22.93 22.03
N PRO A 76 -25.17 -23.30 23.04
CA PRO A 76 -24.00 -22.50 23.40
C PRO A 76 -23.18 -22.10 22.19
N GLY A 77 -22.91 -20.81 22.08
CA GLY A 77 -22.10 -20.26 21.00
C GLY A 77 -20.66 -20.72 21.10
N THR A 78 -19.95 -20.76 19.96
CA THR A 78 -18.50 -20.93 19.96
C THR A 78 -17.86 -19.65 20.50
N ASP A 79 -16.87 -19.82 21.37
CA ASP A 79 -16.08 -18.71 21.92
C ASP A 79 -15.56 -17.77 20.83
N PRO A 80 -15.89 -16.47 20.87
CA PRO A 80 -15.46 -15.50 19.85
C PRO A 80 -13.95 -15.36 19.76
N VAL A 81 -13.22 -15.40 20.88
CA VAL A 81 -11.76 -15.29 20.92
C VAL A 81 -11.11 -16.47 20.21
N VAL A 82 -11.65 -17.68 20.37
CA VAL A 82 -11.18 -18.86 19.62
C VAL A 82 -11.32 -18.66 18.12
N LEU A 83 -12.46 -18.12 17.65
CA LEU A 83 -12.68 -17.86 16.23
C LEU A 83 -11.68 -16.82 15.67
N ILE A 84 -11.38 -15.79 16.45
CA ILE A 84 -10.38 -14.77 16.10
C ILE A 84 -8.98 -15.39 16.10
N LYS A 85 -8.60 -16.17 17.11
CA LYS A 85 -7.32 -16.88 17.16
C LYS A 85 -7.12 -17.82 15.97
N MET A 86 -8.17 -18.49 15.48
CA MET A 86 -8.10 -19.31 14.26
C MET A 86 -7.74 -18.47 13.02
N VAL A 87 -8.32 -17.26 12.89
CA VAL A 87 -8.01 -16.33 11.81
C VAL A 87 -6.58 -15.76 11.97
N LEU A 88 -6.15 -15.45 13.18
CA LEU A 88 -4.77 -15.03 13.46
C LEU A 88 -3.76 -16.11 13.05
N ILE A 89 -4.00 -17.40 13.39
CA ILE A 89 -3.15 -18.51 12.93
C ILE A 89 -3.04 -18.50 11.39
N GLN A 90 -4.17 -18.36 10.69
CA GLN A 90 -4.18 -18.32 9.23
C GLN A 90 -3.24 -17.24 8.68
N HIS A 91 -3.33 -16.04 9.23
CA HIS A 91 -2.57 -14.89 8.72
C HIS A 91 -1.12 -14.91 9.17
N LEU A 92 -0.84 -15.25 10.41
CA LEU A 92 0.53 -15.33 10.95
C LEU A 92 1.40 -16.35 10.22
N PHE A 93 0.83 -17.50 9.87
CA PHE A 93 1.56 -18.59 9.20
C PHE A 93 1.32 -18.65 7.68
N GLY A 94 0.70 -17.63 7.09
CA GLY A 94 0.49 -17.55 5.66
C GLY A 94 -0.36 -18.66 5.06
N ILE A 95 -1.25 -19.29 5.87
CA ILE A 95 -2.09 -20.37 5.41
C ILE A 95 -3.13 -19.84 4.40
N PRO A 96 -3.28 -20.46 3.22
CA PRO A 96 -4.03 -19.83 2.12
C PRO A 96 -5.55 -19.78 2.35
N SER A 97 -6.12 -20.62 3.21
CA SER A 97 -7.58 -20.66 3.42
C SER A 97 -7.97 -21.15 4.80
N LEU A 98 -9.14 -20.70 5.29
CA LEU A 98 -9.72 -21.19 6.56
C LEU A 98 -9.92 -22.72 6.58
N ARG A 99 -10.23 -23.34 5.44
CA ARG A 99 -10.35 -24.80 5.34
C ARG A 99 -9.01 -25.49 5.59
N GLN A 100 -7.92 -24.94 5.05
CA GLN A 100 -6.59 -25.47 5.29
C GLN A 100 -6.17 -25.20 6.74
N THR A 101 -6.44 -24.01 7.27
CA THR A 101 -6.18 -23.67 8.68
C THR A 101 -6.87 -24.66 9.62
N TYR A 102 -8.13 -24.99 9.37
CA TYR A 102 -8.85 -26.01 10.15
C TYR A 102 -8.13 -27.37 10.15
N ARG A 103 -7.66 -27.82 8.97
CA ARG A 103 -6.92 -29.09 8.85
C ARG A 103 -5.57 -29.05 9.56
N GLU A 104 -4.85 -27.94 9.47
CA GLU A 104 -3.57 -27.75 10.16
C GLU A 104 -3.77 -27.74 11.69
N ILE A 105 -4.80 -27.08 12.20
CA ILE A 105 -5.10 -27.06 13.64
C ILE A 105 -5.43 -28.47 14.16
N GLN A 106 -6.05 -29.32 13.36
CA GLN A 106 -6.38 -30.69 13.78
C GLN A 106 -5.14 -31.50 14.19
N VAL A 107 -3.99 -31.24 13.56
CA VAL A 107 -2.78 -32.04 13.74
C VAL A 107 -1.62 -31.28 14.38
N ASN A 108 -1.71 -29.95 14.50
CA ASN A 108 -0.65 -29.12 15.04
C ASN A 108 -0.88 -28.83 16.53
N VAL A 109 0.02 -29.34 17.36
CA VAL A 109 -0.03 -29.20 18.81
C VAL A 109 0.04 -27.74 19.27
N ALA A 110 0.91 -26.91 18.65
CA ALA A 110 1.06 -25.52 19.02
C ALA A 110 -0.18 -24.68 18.69
N TYR A 111 -0.88 -25.01 17.60
CA TYR A 111 -2.12 -24.34 17.24
C TYR A 111 -3.24 -24.71 18.21
N ARG A 112 -3.36 -25.99 18.60
CA ARG A 112 -4.32 -26.43 19.59
C ARG A 112 -4.07 -25.78 20.94
N TRP A 113 -2.82 -25.74 21.38
CA TRP A 113 -2.40 -25.05 22.60
C TRP A 113 -2.85 -23.59 22.61
N PHE A 114 -2.59 -22.87 21.50
CA PHE A 114 -2.95 -21.46 21.38
C PHE A 114 -4.46 -21.20 21.43
N LEU A 115 -5.26 -22.16 20.95
CA LEU A 115 -6.72 -22.11 21.01
C LEU A 115 -7.28 -22.58 22.37
N GLY A 116 -6.48 -23.17 23.25
CA GLY A 116 -6.93 -23.76 24.51
C GLY A 116 -7.63 -25.12 24.36
N TYR A 117 -7.37 -25.86 23.26
CA TYR A 117 -7.98 -27.17 22.99
C TYR A 117 -6.99 -28.31 23.24
N GLY A 118 -7.45 -29.36 23.91
CA GLY A 118 -6.72 -30.61 24.09
C GLY A 118 -6.50 -31.37 22.77
N LEU A 119 -5.66 -32.40 22.79
CA LEU A 119 -5.31 -33.18 21.59
C LEU A 119 -6.50 -33.86 20.91
N LEU A 120 -7.50 -34.28 21.69
CA LEU A 120 -8.67 -35.01 21.21
C LEU A 120 -9.93 -34.12 21.07
N ASP A 121 -9.87 -32.87 21.49
CA ASP A 121 -11.04 -31.99 21.45
C ASP A 121 -11.46 -31.66 20.03
N ASN A 122 -12.75 -31.46 19.83
CA ASN A 122 -13.32 -31.03 18.58
C ASN A 122 -13.16 -29.50 18.42
N ILE A 123 -12.34 -29.07 17.47
CA ILE A 123 -12.15 -27.66 17.14
C ILE A 123 -13.32 -27.13 16.33
N PRO A 124 -13.61 -25.81 16.38
CA PRO A 124 -14.65 -25.18 15.59
C PRO A 124 -14.41 -25.39 14.09
N HIS A 125 -15.47 -25.74 13.37
CA HIS A 125 -15.38 -25.94 11.93
C HIS A 125 -15.12 -24.62 11.19
N PHE A 126 -14.37 -24.64 10.10
CA PHE A 126 -14.03 -23.42 9.31
C PHE A 126 -15.26 -22.63 8.84
N ALA A 127 -16.41 -23.30 8.61
CA ALA A 127 -17.66 -22.62 8.25
C ALA A 127 -18.22 -21.75 9.39
N THR A 128 -18.03 -22.17 10.64
CA THR A 128 -18.41 -21.36 11.82
C THR A 128 -17.60 -20.08 11.89
N VAL A 129 -16.28 -20.16 11.65
CA VAL A 129 -15.39 -18.99 11.57
C VAL A 129 -15.82 -18.06 10.45
N SER A 130 -16.05 -18.62 9.26
CA SER A 130 -16.50 -17.82 8.11
C SER A 130 -17.84 -17.14 8.37
N TYR A 131 -18.79 -17.83 8.98
CA TYR A 131 -20.09 -17.26 9.34
C TYR A 131 -19.96 -16.12 10.34
N ALA A 132 -19.12 -16.29 11.36
CA ALA A 132 -18.88 -15.26 12.37
C ALA A 132 -18.36 -13.97 11.73
N PHE A 133 -17.31 -14.02 10.91
CA PHE A 133 -16.73 -12.86 10.24
C PHE A 133 -17.58 -12.27 9.11
N CYS A 134 -18.49 -13.03 8.50
CA CYS A 134 -19.32 -12.54 7.42
C CYS A 134 -20.70 -12.05 7.84
N LYS A 135 -21.20 -12.49 9.02
CA LYS A 135 -22.62 -12.30 9.39
C LYS A 135 -22.86 -11.90 10.85
N ARG A 136 -21.94 -12.21 11.74
CA ARG A 136 -22.14 -11.99 13.19
C ARG A 136 -21.30 -10.83 13.71
N PHE A 137 -20.01 -10.83 13.41
CA PHE A 137 -19.11 -9.79 13.90
C PHE A 137 -19.29 -8.47 13.15
N PRO A 138 -19.09 -7.32 13.81
CA PRO A 138 -19.15 -6.02 13.15
C PRO A 138 -18.04 -5.89 12.10
N ASP A 139 -18.31 -5.15 11.03
CA ASP A 139 -17.37 -4.94 9.93
C ASP A 139 -16.09 -4.20 10.39
N GLU A 140 -16.20 -3.40 11.44
CA GLU A 140 -15.12 -2.61 12.04
C GLU A 140 -14.14 -3.46 12.86
N LEU A 141 -14.52 -4.68 13.28
CA LEU A 141 -13.73 -5.52 14.20
C LEU A 141 -12.27 -5.67 13.78
N THR A 142 -12.01 -5.85 12.49
CA THR A 142 -10.63 -6.00 12.00
C THR A 142 -9.82 -4.71 12.13
N SER A 143 -10.46 -3.56 12.02
CA SER A 143 -9.84 -2.26 12.27
C SER A 143 -9.58 -2.06 13.76
N GLU A 144 -10.53 -2.44 14.61
CA GLU A 144 -10.39 -2.36 16.07
C GLU A 144 -9.26 -3.26 16.58
N ILE A 145 -9.10 -4.47 16.03
CA ILE A 145 -7.97 -5.36 16.34
C ILE A 145 -6.65 -4.72 15.93
N PHE A 146 -6.56 -4.17 14.72
CA PHE A 146 -5.38 -3.46 14.25
C PHE A 146 -5.01 -2.29 15.16
N GLU A 147 -5.99 -1.44 15.52
CA GLU A 147 -5.81 -0.30 16.40
C GLU A 147 -5.38 -0.73 17.82
N HIS A 148 -5.93 -1.81 18.34
CA HIS A 148 -5.55 -2.35 19.65
C HIS A 148 -4.08 -2.79 19.66
N ILE A 149 -3.62 -3.51 18.62
CA ILE A 149 -2.22 -3.95 18.49
C ILE A 149 -1.29 -2.73 18.36
N LEU A 150 -1.68 -1.73 17.55
CA LEU A 150 -0.90 -0.53 17.36
C LEU A 150 -0.79 0.30 18.66
N ASN A 151 -1.87 0.39 19.44
CA ASN A 151 -1.86 1.02 20.75
C ASN A 151 -0.93 0.30 21.73
N LYS A 152 -0.91 -1.03 21.72
CA LYS A 152 0.05 -1.79 22.54
C LYS A 152 1.50 -1.51 22.15
N ALA A 153 1.81 -1.43 20.85
CA ALA A 153 3.13 -1.07 20.37
C ALA A 153 3.53 0.36 20.79
N LEU A 154 2.59 1.31 20.69
CA LEU A 154 2.78 2.69 21.14
C LEU A 154 3.06 2.79 22.65
N ASN A 155 2.23 2.15 23.46
CA ASN A 155 2.36 2.16 24.93
C ASN A 155 3.68 1.52 25.41
N ASN A 156 4.19 0.55 24.65
CA ASN A 156 5.49 -0.07 24.92
C ASN A 156 6.68 0.68 24.27
N ARG A 157 6.47 1.86 23.69
CA ARG A 157 7.50 2.70 23.07
C ARG A 157 8.28 1.96 21.97
N MET A 158 7.60 1.12 21.21
CA MET A 158 8.21 0.34 20.11
C MET A 158 8.25 1.12 18.80
N LEU A 159 7.49 2.22 18.68
CA LEU A 159 7.35 3.01 17.45
C LEU A 159 8.35 4.16 17.41
N ASP A 160 8.91 4.44 16.22
CA ASP A 160 9.62 5.70 15.90
C ASP A 160 8.95 6.38 14.71
N THR A 161 7.94 7.17 15.01
CA THR A 161 7.11 7.89 14.03
C THR A 161 7.72 9.19 13.54
N SER A 162 8.96 9.54 13.94
CA SER A 162 9.64 10.76 13.48
C SER A 162 9.83 10.82 11.95
N ALA A 163 9.84 9.68 11.27
CA ALA A 163 9.73 9.56 9.83
C ALA A 163 8.79 8.42 9.47
N ILE A 164 7.89 8.67 8.53
CA ILE A 164 6.97 7.67 7.96
C ILE A 164 7.31 7.40 6.50
N PHE A 165 7.03 6.17 6.10
CA PHE A 165 7.26 5.68 4.74
C PHE A 165 5.92 5.23 4.17
N ILE A 166 5.46 5.88 3.09
CA ILE A 166 4.18 5.58 2.43
C ILE A 166 4.46 4.98 1.06
N ASP A 167 3.81 3.87 0.76
CA ASP A 167 3.93 3.20 -0.54
C ASP A 167 2.69 2.33 -0.82
N GLY A 168 2.49 1.97 -2.09
CA GLY A 168 1.42 1.11 -2.55
C GLY A 168 1.91 -0.27 -2.98
N THR A 169 1.09 -1.29 -2.78
CA THR A 169 1.38 -2.62 -3.30
C THR A 169 0.15 -3.30 -3.85
N HIS A 170 0.27 -3.85 -5.06
CA HIS A 170 -0.82 -4.55 -5.73
C HIS A 170 -1.00 -5.97 -5.19
N ILE A 171 -2.27 -6.34 -5.03
CA ILE A 171 -2.75 -7.65 -4.58
C ILE A 171 -3.63 -8.20 -5.68
N LYS A 172 -3.26 -9.34 -6.26
CA LYS A 172 -4.04 -9.97 -7.32
C LYS A 172 -5.43 -10.36 -6.82
N ALA A 173 -6.46 -9.90 -7.52
CA ALA A 173 -7.85 -10.16 -7.20
C ALA A 173 -8.32 -11.56 -7.62
N SER A 174 -9.34 -12.09 -6.93
CA SER A 174 -10.06 -13.31 -7.30
C SER A 174 -11.05 -13.06 -8.45
N ALA A 175 -10.55 -12.54 -9.56
CA ALA A 175 -11.33 -12.14 -10.72
C ALA A 175 -10.88 -12.85 -11.99
N ASN A 176 -11.83 -13.18 -12.87
CA ASN A 176 -11.51 -13.81 -14.16
C ASN A 176 -11.08 -12.74 -15.16
N LYS A 177 -9.86 -12.84 -15.68
CA LYS A 177 -9.30 -11.88 -16.67
C LYS A 177 -10.11 -11.75 -17.96
N LYS A 178 -10.86 -12.77 -18.33
CA LYS A 178 -11.64 -12.80 -19.58
C LYS A 178 -13.10 -12.34 -19.39
N LYS A 179 -13.55 -12.15 -18.14
CA LYS A 179 -14.91 -11.73 -17.81
C LYS A 179 -14.89 -10.27 -17.34
N PHE A 180 -15.04 -9.35 -18.28
CA PHE A 180 -15.06 -7.92 -18.03
C PHE A 180 -16.04 -7.21 -18.97
N GLN A 181 -16.46 -6.04 -18.57
CA GLN A 181 -17.23 -5.08 -19.38
C GLN A 181 -16.54 -3.73 -19.33
N LYS A 182 -16.84 -2.89 -20.31
CA LYS A 182 -16.37 -1.51 -20.34
C LYS A 182 -17.50 -0.62 -19.90
N GLU A 183 -17.23 0.22 -18.92
CA GLU A 183 -18.21 1.16 -18.37
C GLU A 183 -17.68 2.59 -18.49
N GLN A 184 -18.57 3.53 -18.81
CA GLN A 184 -18.30 4.95 -18.73
C GLN A 184 -18.49 5.36 -17.27
N VAL A 185 -17.41 5.79 -16.63
CA VAL A 185 -17.43 6.22 -15.22
C VAL A 185 -17.04 7.68 -15.15
N ALA A 186 -17.79 8.46 -14.37
CA ALA A 186 -17.42 9.84 -14.07
C ALA A 186 -16.04 9.87 -13.40
N LYS A 187 -15.17 10.79 -13.81
CA LYS A 187 -13.88 10.99 -13.16
C LYS A 187 -14.11 11.48 -11.74
N ALA A 188 -13.52 10.81 -10.77
CA ALA A 188 -13.56 11.25 -9.38
C ALA A 188 -12.92 12.66 -9.26
N ALA A 189 -13.61 13.57 -8.58
CA ALA A 189 -13.04 14.86 -8.23
C ALA A 189 -11.85 14.65 -7.29
N ARG A 190 -10.76 15.39 -7.53
CA ARG A 190 -9.59 15.37 -6.63
C ARG A 190 -9.94 16.17 -5.37
N VAL A 191 -9.49 15.70 -4.21
CA VAL A 191 -9.73 16.34 -2.91
C VAL A 191 -9.39 17.84 -2.93
N TYR A 192 -8.35 18.22 -3.64
CA TYR A 192 -7.86 19.60 -3.73
C TYR A 192 -8.47 20.42 -4.89
N SER A 193 -9.42 19.89 -5.63
CA SER A 193 -9.96 20.55 -6.83
C SER A 193 -10.53 21.94 -6.54
N GLY A 194 -11.24 22.09 -5.41
CA GLY A 194 -11.80 23.40 -5.01
C GLY A 194 -10.73 24.43 -4.63
N GLN A 195 -9.67 24.03 -3.95
CA GLN A 195 -8.55 24.93 -3.62
C GLN A 195 -7.78 25.33 -4.88
N LEU A 196 -7.43 24.35 -5.72
CA LEU A 196 -6.73 24.60 -6.98
C LEU A 196 -7.52 25.57 -7.86
N ARG A 197 -8.83 25.38 -7.97
CA ARG A 197 -9.70 26.25 -8.78
C ARG A 197 -9.71 27.69 -8.27
N ARG A 198 -9.80 27.89 -6.96
CA ARG A 198 -9.74 29.25 -6.36
C ARG A 198 -8.43 29.94 -6.72
N GLU A 199 -7.30 29.31 -6.47
CA GLU A 199 -5.97 29.86 -6.76
C GLU A 199 -5.76 30.11 -8.27
N VAL A 200 -6.25 29.20 -9.13
CA VAL A 200 -6.22 29.39 -10.61
C VAL A 200 -7.08 30.56 -11.04
N ASN A 201 -8.27 30.75 -10.46
CA ASN A 201 -9.14 31.86 -10.83
C ASN A 201 -8.56 33.23 -10.41
N GLU A 202 -7.94 33.29 -9.23
CA GLU A 202 -7.21 34.48 -8.78
C GLU A 202 -6.08 34.90 -9.78
N GLU A 203 -5.33 33.92 -10.28
CA GLU A 203 -4.31 34.19 -11.30
C GLU A 203 -4.90 34.60 -12.64
N ARG A 204 -5.97 33.96 -13.07
CA ARG A 204 -6.65 34.28 -14.33
C ARG A 204 -7.22 35.70 -14.30
N GLU A 205 -7.77 36.12 -13.16
CA GLU A 205 -8.24 37.48 -12.96
C GLU A 205 -7.10 38.52 -13.11
N LYS A 206 -5.93 38.27 -12.50
CA LYS A 206 -4.73 39.09 -12.66
C LYS A 206 -4.29 39.22 -14.12
N LEU A 207 -4.53 38.21 -14.94
CA LEU A 207 -4.24 38.18 -16.38
C LEU A 207 -5.39 38.71 -17.25
N GLY A 208 -6.46 39.23 -16.66
CA GLY A 208 -7.64 39.71 -17.39
C GLY A 208 -8.40 38.59 -18.11
N LYS A 209 -8.31 37.33 -17.62
CA LYS A 209 -8.99 36.19 -18.18
C LYS A 209 -10.27 35.87 -17.37
N LYS A 210 -11.29 35.37 -18.05
CA LYS A 210 -12.52 34.93 -17.36
C LYS A 210 -12.19 33.80 -16.38
N PRO A 211 -12.83 33.77 -15.18
CA PRO A 211 -12.72 32.67 -14.25
C PRO A 211 -13.22 31.37 -14.91
N ILE A 212 -12.79 30.25 -14.38
CA ILE A 212 -13.32 28.92 -14.76
C ILE A 212 -14.57 28.70 -13.89
N GLU A 213 -15.70 28.62 -14.54
CA GLU A 213 -17.01 28.40 -13.89
C GLU A 213 -17.10 26.95 -13.35
N ASP A 214 -17.92 26.75 -12.33
CA ASP A 214 -18.24 25.44 -11.81
C ASP A 214 -19.18 24.72 -12.77
N ASP A 215 -18.78 23.56 -13.27
CA ASP A 215 -19.66 22.66 -14.02
C ASP A 215 -20.72 21.98 -13.12
N ASP A 216 -20.84 22.41 -11.86
CA ASP A 216 -21.70 21.83 -10.82
C ASP A 216 -23.04 22.55 -10.62
N ASP A 217 -23.50 23.40 -11.56
CA ASP A 217 -24.89 23.85 -11.51
C ASP A 217 -25.84 22.74 -12.00
N GLU A 218 -26.33 21.97 -11.03
CA GLU A 218 -27.50 21.08 -11.15
C GLU A 218 -28.78 21.85 -11.46
N ASN A 219 -28.77 22.76 -12.40
CA ASN A 219 -30.04 23.20 -13.02
C ASN A 219 -29.83 23.97 -14.31
N GLN A 220 -30.43 23.45 -15.34
CA GLN A 220 -30.75 24.00 -16.65
C GLN A 220 -29.84 23.56 -17.84
N GLY A 221 -30.25 22.46 -18.46
CA GLY A 221 -30.49 22.35 -19.91
C GLY A 221 -29.45 22.88 -20.89
N SER A 222 -28.18 22.52 -20.74
CA SER A 222 -27.23 22.57 -21.89
C SER A 222 -26.09 21.62 -21.60
N GLY A 223 -25.93 20.59 -22.44
CA GLY A 223 -25.06 19.44 -22.28
C GLY A 223 -23.61 19.71 -21.89
N GLY A 224 -23.36 19.98 -20.64
CA GLY A 224 -22.05 19.89 -20.02
C GLY A 224 -21.71 18.41 -19.86
N SER A 225 -20.85 17.86 -20.73
CA SER A 225 -20.40 16.47 -20.62
C SER A 225 -19.51 16.34 -19.38
N GLN A 226 -20.01 15.71 -18.32
CA GLN A 226 -19.13 15.18 -17.27
C GLN A 226 -17.98 14.43 -17.96
N GLU A 227 -16.74 14.79 -17.63
CA GLU A 227 -15.59 14.07 -18.17
C GLU A 227 -15.67 12.61 -17.74
N THR A 228 -16.16 11.76 -18.62
CA THR A 228 -16.22 10.32 -18.41
C THR A 228 -14.93 9.66 -18.87
N ALA A 229 -14.55 8.58 -18.22
CA ALA A 229 -13.46 7.73 -18.65
C ALA A 229 -13.96 6.29 -18.83
N GLU A 230 -13.54 5.64 -19.90
CA GLU A 230 -13.83 4.22 -20.12
C GLU A 230 -13.04 3.40 -19.10
N LYS A 231 -13.73 2.68 -18.23
CA LYS A 231 -13.14 1.81 -17.22
C LYS A 231 -13.43 0.35 -17.54
N THR A 232 -12.41 -0.50 -17.46
CA THR A 232 -12.56 -1.95 -17.55
C THR A 232 -12.93 -2.52 -16.18
N VAL A 233 -14.14 -3.04 -16.05
CA VAL A 233 -14.71 -3.56 -14.81
C VAL A 233 -14.86 -5.07 -14.91
N SER A 234 -14.47 -5.80 -13.85
CA SER A 234 -14.64 -7.24 -13.77
C SER A 234 -16.09 -7.59 -13.45
N THR A 235 -16.70 -8.50 -14.21
CA THR A 235 -18.06 -9.00 -13.89
C THR A 235 -18.08 -9.98 -12.72
N THR A 236 -16.92 -10.49 -12.30
CA THR A 236 -16.82 -11.44 -11.18
C THR A 236 -16.47 -10.77 -9.87
N ASP A 237 -15.85 -9.60 -9.90
CA ASP A 237 -15.49 -8.76 -8.75
C ASP A 237 -15.43 -7.30 -9.20
N PRO A 238 -16.56 -6.57 -9.17
CA PRO A 238 -16.65 -5.20 -9.70
C PRO A 238 -15.76 -4.18 -8.99
N ASP A 239 -15.44 -4.42 -7.72
CA ASP A 239 -14.65 -3.50 -6.90
C ASP A 239 -13.16 -3.54 -7.22
N CYS A 240 -12.67 -4.60 -7.89
CA CYS A 240 -11.27 -4.66 -8.29
C CYS A 240 -11.00 -3.82 -9.54
N GLY A 241 -9.75 -3.36 -9.70
CA GLY A 241 -9.31 -2.56 -10.85
C GLY A 241 -8.40 -3.33 -11.80
N MET A 242 -8.45 -2.98 -13.10
CA MET A 242 -7.49 -3.50 -14.07
C MET A 242 -6.14 -2.80 -13.88
N PHE A 243 -5.19 -3.52 -13.29
CA PHE A 243 -3.81 -3.09 -13.17
C PHE A 243 -3.02 -3.44 -14.43
N VAL A 244 -2.21 -2.51 -14.90
CA VAL A 244 -1.37 -2.68 -16.10
C VAL A 244 0.06 -2.28 -15.75
N LYS A 245 0.99 -3.23 -15.86
CA LYS A 245 2.42 -2.97 -15.66
C LYS A 245 3.20 -3.33 -16.94
N GLY A 246 3.73 -2.30 -17.57
CA GLY A 246 4.39 -2.47 -18.87
C GLY A 246 3.42 -2.96 -19.96
N GLU A 247 3.97 -3.59 -20.99
CA GLU A 247 3.17 -4.05 -22.15
C GLU A 247 2.50 -5.41 -21.94
N HIS A 248 2.98 -6.22 -21.00
CA HIS A 248 2.64 -7.64 -20.92
C HIS A 248 1.84 -8.05 -19.67
N GLU A 249 1.90 -7.27 -18.58
CA GLU A 249 1.21 -7.63 -17.36
C GLU A 249 -0.10 -6.85 -17.20
N ARG A 250 -1.22 -7.55 -17.45
CA ARG A 250 -2.57 -7.04 -17.20
C ARG A 250 -3.30 -7.99 -16.27
N GLN A 251 -3.76 -7.51 -15.13
CA GLN A 251 -4.52 -8.33 -14.18
C GLN A 251 -5.47 -7.47 -13.36
N PHE A 252 -6.57 -8.09 -12.93
CA PHE A 252 -7.42 -7.48 -11.91
C PHE A 252 -6.72 -7.54 -10.56
N ALA A 253 -6.67 -6.41 -9.89
CA ALA A 253 -5.99 -6.25 -8.61
C ALA A 253 -6.71 -5.25 -7.71
N TYR A 254 -6.40 -5.34 -6.44
CA TYR A 254 -6.54 -4.27 -5.45
C TYR A 254 -5.16 -3.68 -5.16
N GLU A 255 -5.13 -2.52 -4.58
CA GLU A 255 -3.90 -1.88 -4.12
C GLU A 255 -4.01 -1.53 -2.64
N ALA A 256 -3.01 -1.94 -1.85
CA ALA A 256 -2.90 -1.58 -0.46
C ALA A 256 -1.88 -0.45 -0.30
N HIS A 257 -2.36 0.73 0.03
CA HIS A 257 -1.55 1.90 0.37
C HIS A 257 -1.25 1.85 1.86
N THR A 258 0.01 1.78 2.21
CA THR A 258 0.46 1.50 3.57
C THR A 258 1.44 2.56 4.02
N ALA A 259 1.30 3.02 5.26
CA ALA A 259 2.29 3.82 5.95
C ALA A 259 2.94 3.01 7.07
N CYS A 260 4.27 3.03 7.17
CA CYS A 260 4.99 2.43 8.28
C CYS A 260 5.99 3.42 8.90
N ASP A 261 6.42 3.13 10.12
CA ASP A 261 7.45 3.85 10.83
C ASP A 261 8.87 3.41 10.44
N LYS A 262 9.90 3.93 11.10
CA LYS A 262 11.31 3.57 10.87
C LYS A 262 11.66 2.13 11.22
N HIS A 263 10.89 1.48 12.06
CA HIS A 263 11.10 0.09 12.47
C HIS A 263 10.31 -0.90 11.62
N GLY A 264 9.44 -0.39 10.72
CA GLY A 264 8.57 -1.20 9.87
C GLY A 264 7.24 -1.57 10.52
N PHE A 265 6.86 -0.93 11.62
CA PHE A 265 5.50 -1.06 12.15
C PHE A 265 4.51 -0.35 11.23
N VAL A 266 3.48 -1.06 10.81
CA VAL A 266 2.40 -0.49 10.00
C VAL A 266 1.55 0.44 10.86
N LEU A 267 1.49 1.72 10.49
CA LEU A 267 0.75 2.76 11.21
C LEU A 267 -0.66 2.95 10.64
N GLY A 268 -0.83 2.67 9.37
CA GLY A 268 -2.11 2.77 8.68
C GLY A 268 -2.09 2.09 7.33
N VAL A 269 -3.25 1.62 6.91
CA VAL A 269 -3.44 1.00 5.60
C VAL A 269 -4.80 1.39 5.03
N GLU A 270 -4.83 1.67 3.73
CA GLU A 270 -6.04 1.89 2.95
C GLU A 270 -5.99 1.04 1.70
N VAL A 271 -7.13 0.45 1.32
CA VAL A 271 -7.21 -0.43 0.15
C VAL A 271 -8.11 0.19 -0.89
N THR A 272 -7.64 0.20 -2.13
CA THR A 272 -8.38 0.73 -3.28
C THR A 272 -8.47 -0.30 -4.41
N SER A 273 -9.28 0.00 -5.41
CA SER A 273 -9.21 -0.71 -6.70
C SER A 273 -7.81 -0.52 -7.31
N GLY A 274 -7.21 -1.56 -7.88
CA GLY A 274 -5.84 -1.55 -8.39
C GLY A 274 -5.58 -0.66 -9.63
N ASN A 275 -6.56 0.11 -10.08
CA ASN A 275 -6.43 1.13 -11.12
C ASN A 275 -6.59 2.56 -10.58
N VAL A 276 -6.68 2.73 -9.27
CA VAL A 276 -6.65 4.05 -8.62
C VAL A 276 -5.19 4.50 -8.56
N SER A 277 -4.93 5.77 -8.87
CA SER A 277 -3.57 6.30 -8.77
C SER A 277 -3.15 6.46 -7.31
N ASP A 278 -1.90 6.13 -7.01
CA ASP A 278 -1.29 6.31 -5.69
C ASP A 278 -1.53 7.71 -5.10
N SER A 279 -1.43 8.72 -5.95
CA SER A 279 -1.63 10.12 -5.54
C SER A 279 -3.08 10.46 -5.15
N VAL A 280 -4.07 9.64 -5.53
CA VAL A 280 -5.48 9.83 -5.16
C VAL A 280 -5.78 9.15 -3.82
N ALA A 281 -5.19 7.99 -3.59
CA ALA A 281 -5.38 7.24 -2.33
C ALA A 281 -4.55 7.81 -1.17
N TRP A 282 -3.54 8.63 -1.48
CA TRP A 282 -2.56 9.12 -0.52
C TRP A 282 -3.17 9.94 0.63
N ASP A 283 -4.11 10.85 0.33
CA ASP A 283 -4.70 11.74 1.33
C ASP A 283 -5.30 10.94 2.50
N ALA A 284 -6.04 9.86 2.21
CA ALA A 284 -6.68 9.04 3.23
C ALA A 284 -5.68 8.36 4.18
N VAL A 285 -4.56 7.86 3.65
CA VAL A 285 -3.50 7.23 4.46
C VAL A 285 -2.72 8.29 5.24
N TYR A 286 -2.36 9.38 4.58
CA TYR A 286 -1.58 10.45 5.17
C TYR A 286 -2.33 11.11 6.32
N ASP A 287 -3.56 11.55 6.10
CA ASP A 287 -4.37 12.23 7.12
C ASP A 287 -4.59 11.31 8.33
N LYS A 288 -5.03 10.06 8.10
CA LYS A 288 -5.23 9.08 9.16
C LYS A 288 -4.00 8.89 10.05
N VAL A 289 -2.81 8.84 9.46
CA VAL A 289 -1.56 8.61 10.21
C VAL A 289 -1.08 9.88 10.89
N THR A 290 -1.16 11.03 10.23
CA THR A 290 -0.66 12.29 10.79
C THR A 290 -1.58 12.91 11.84
N ASP A 291 -2.87 12.65 11.78
CA ASP A 291 -3.83 13.01 12.84
C ASP A 291 -3.52 12.25 14.13
N ARG A 292 -3.12 10.98 14.01
CA ARG A 292 -2.78 10.15 15.15
C ARG A 292 -1.36 10.39 15.70
N PHE A 293 -0.41 10.69 14.82
CA PHE A 293 1.01 10.89 15.13
C PHE A 293 1.47 12.28 14.70
N PRO A 294 1.07 13.34 15.42
CA PRO A 294 1.39 14.71 15.04
C PRO A 294 2.88 15.03 15.07
N GLU A 295 3.70 14.22 15.76
CA GLU A 295 5.16 14.35 15.85
C GLU A 295 5.91 13.93 14.57
N VAL A 296 5.22 13.40 13.55
CA VAL A 296 5.82 13.05 12.25
C VAL A 296 6.48 14.27 11.62
N LYS A 297 7.77 14.15 11.33
CA LYS A 297 8.57 15.22 10.69
C LYS A 297 8.86 14.93 9.21
N PHE A 298 9.18 13.68 8.88
CA PHE A 298 9.57 13.29 7.54
C PHE A 298 8.54 12.34 6.94
N VAL A 299 8.12 12.64 5.71
CA VAL A 299 7.17 11.82 4.94
C VAL A 299 7.87 11.34 3.68
N THR A 300 8.19 10.06 3.64
CA THR A 300 8.97 9.46 2.54
C THR A 300 8.07 8.65 1.63
N MET A 301 8.15 8.92 0.35
CA MET A 301 7.29 8.30 -0.67
C MET A 301 8.08 7.95 -1.92
N ASP A 302 7.46 7.19 -2.84
CA ASP A 302 8.05 6.90 -4.14
C ASP A 302 7.75 7.97 -5.21
N ALA A 303 8.15 7.71 -6.46
CA ALA A 303 7.95 8.65 -7.58
C ALA A 303 6.47 8.80 -7.99
N GLY A 304 5.62 7.82 -7.71
CA GLY A 304 4.19 7.86 -8.01
C GLY A 304 3.45 8.94 -7.22
N TYR A 305 3.96 9.25 -6.03
CA TYR A 305 3.41 10.30 -5.16
C TYR A 305 3.96 11.71 -5.43
N LYS A 306 4.90 11.88 -6.37
CA LYS A 306 5.49 13.18 -6.65
C LYS A 306 4.55 14.08 -7.46
N THR A 307 3.58 14.66 -6.77
CA THR A 307 2.62 15.62 -7.31
C THR A 307 2.75 16.98 -6.62
N PRO A 308 2.38 18.09 -7.30
CA PRO A 308 2.40 19.41 -6.67
C PRO A 308 1.52 19.50 -5.42
N TRP A 309 0.37 18.83 -5.41
CA TRP A 309 -0.54 18.81 -4.28
C TRP A 309 0.09 18.14 -3.04
N ILE A 310 0.65 16.94 -3.20
CA ILE A 310 1.27 16.21 -2.09
C ILE A 310 2.45 17.00 -1.52
N ALA A 311 3.28 17.58 -2.39
CA ALA A 311 4.38 18.43 -1.95
C ALA A 311 3.90 19.63 -1.14
N LYS A 312 2.87 20.35 -1.64
CA LYS A 312 2.25 21.49 -0.97
C LYS A 312 1.69 21.10 0.38
N LYS A 313 0.81 20.10 0.45
CA LYS A 313 0.12 19.67 1.67
C LYS A 313 1.10 19.27 2.78
N VAL A 314 2.11 18.45 2.46
CA VAL A 314 3.11 18.02 3.45
C VAL A 314 3.92 19.20 3.99
N ILE A 315 4.28 20.18 3.14
CA ILE A 315 5.05 21.35 3.55
C ILE A 315 4.18 22.32 4.37
N GLU A 316 2.94 22.55 3.96
CA GLU A 316 1.98 23.41 4.69
C GLU A 316 1.65 22.82 6.07
N ASP A 317 1.61 21.48 6.20
CA ASP A 317 1.50 20.78 7.48
C ASP A 317 2.80 20.83 8.32
N SER A 318 3.78 21.67 7.93
CA SER A 318 5.08 21.80 8.60
C SER A 318 5.89 20.51 8.67
N ARG A 319 5.73 19.62 7.69
CA ARG A 319 6.47 18.36 7.54
C ARG A 319 7.39 18.41 6.31
N ILE A 320 8.33 17.49 6.26
CA ILE A 320 9.38 17.44 5.24
C ILE A 320 9.11 16.27 4.29
N PRO A 321 8.69 16.54 3.04
CA PRO A 321 8.51 15.48 2.04
C PRO A 321 9.87 15.01 1.49
N ILE A 322 10.10 13.70 1.50
CA ILE A 322 11.29 13.06 0.92
C ILE A 322 10.85 12.21 -0.28
N LEU A 323 11.10 12.70 -1.47
CA LEU A 323 10.69 12.13 -2.74
C LEU A 323 11.89 11.87 -3.66
N PRO A 324 11.87 10.84 -4.52
CA PRO A 324 12.99 10.52 -5.39
C PRO A 324 13.13 11.48 -6.56
N TYR A 325 14.27 11.38 -7.23
CA TYR A 325 14.47 12.02 -8.51
C TYR A 325 13.53 11.43 -9.57
N THR A 326 12.86 12.29 -10.31
CA THR A 326 12.08 11.88 -11.48
C THR A 326 12.77 12.37 -12.74
N ARG A 327 13.11 11.43 -13.63
CA ARG A 327 13.79 11.76 -14.87
C ARG A 327 12.90 12.65 -15.76
N TYR A 328 13.49 13.74 -16.26
CA TYR A 328 12.82 14.59 -17.22
C TYR A 328 12.55 13.85 -18.53
N LYS A 329 11.32 13.90 -19.02
CA LYS A 329 10.87 13.18 -20.21
C LYS A 329 10.90 14.01 -21.51
N GLY A 330 11.41 15.24 -21.47
CA GLY A 330 11.51 16.10 -22.67
C GLY A 330 12.60 15.66 -23.65
N LYS A 331 12.65 16.32 -24.82
CA LYS A 331 13.65 16.05 -25.87
C LYS A 331 15.08 16.18 -25.31
N LYS A 332 15.96 15.24 -25.68
CA LYS A 332 17.32 15.14 -25.09
C LYS A 332 18.17 16.36 -25.36
N ASP A 333 18.19 16.84 -26.58
CA ASP A 333 19.12 17.85 -27.08
C ASP A 333 18.52 19.25 -27.14
N THR A 334 17.56 19.53 -26.25
CA THR A 334 16.92 20.86 -26.17
C THR A 334 17.07 21.42 -24.76
N PHE A 335 17.01 22.76 -24.65
CA PHE A 335 16.99 23.45 -23.37
C PHE A 335 15.90 22.88 -22.44
N LYS A 336 16.27 22.63 -21.21
CA LYS A 336 15.41 22.10 -20.15
C LYS A 336 14.78 23.24 -19.36
N PRO A 337 13.70 23.00 -18.59
CA PRO A 337 13.08 24.03 -17.76
C PRO A 337 14.06 24.76 -16.81
N TRP A 338 15.04 24.06 -16.28
CA TRP A 338 16.05 24.62 -15.37
C TRP A 338 17.15 25.43 -16.06
N ASP A 339 17.20 25.46 -17.39
CA ASP A 339 18.10 26.33 -18.16
C ASP A 339 17.50 27.75 -18.32
N PHE A 340 16.24 27.95 -17.93
CA PHE A 340 15.53 29.21 -17.97
C PHE A 340 15.58 29.87 -16.60
N THR A 341 15.84 31.17 -16.56
CA THR A 341 15.87 31.97 -15.34
C THR A 341 14.50 32.59 -15.10
N TYR A 342 13.91 32.37 -13.94
CA TYR A 342 12.63 32.99 -13.57
C TYR A 342 12.84 34.40 -13.03
N ASN A 343 12.10 35.36 -13.58
CA ASN A 343 12.04 36.75 -13.12
C ASN A 343 10.75 36.96 -12.33
N VAL A 344 10.90 37.07 -11.00
CA VAL A 344 9.78 37.23 -10.07
C VAL A 344 9.03 38.54 -10.27
N VAL A 345 9.75 39.62 -10.66
CA VAL A 345 9.14 40.98 -10.81
C VAL A 345 8.14 41.03 -11.95
N ASN A 346 8.48 40.37 -13.07
CA ASN A 346 7.66 40.41 -14.28
C ASN A 346 6.83 39.15 -14.49
N ASP A 347 6.86 38.19 -13.59
CA ASP A 347 6.28 36.84 -13.75
C ASP A 347 6.61 36.26 -15.14
N SER A 348 7.91 36.18 -15.45
CA SER A 348 8.40 35.76 -16.75
C SER A 348 9.64 34.87 -16.63
N PHE A 349 9.93 34.12 -17.69
CA PHE A 349 11.17 33.34 -17.79
C PHE A 349 12.08 33.97 -18.86
N VAL A 350 13.37 34.03 -18.55
CA VAL A 350 14.39 34.43 -19.55
C VAL A 350 15.06 33.15 -20.06
N CYS A 351 15.05 32.94 -21.37
CA CYS A 351 15.69 31.79 -22.00
C CYS A 351 17.23 31.96 -22.08
N PRO A 352 18.02 30.89 -22.31
CA PRO A 352 19.48 31.00 -22.50
C PRO A 352 19.92 31.91 -23.65
N GLY A 353 19.04 32.20 -24.61
CA GLY A 353 19.26 33.20 -25.68
C GLY A 353 18.90 34.64 -25.28
N GLY A 354 18.59 34.91 -24.00
CA GLY A 354 18.30 36.24 -23.49
C GLY A 354 16.88 36.76 -23.77
N HIS A 355 15.99 35.95 -24.29
CA HIS A 355 14.62 36.37 -24.64
C HIS A 355 13.62 36.03 -23.56
N GLU A 356 12.66 36.91 -23.32
CA GLU A 356 11.62 36.80 -22.31
C GLU A 356 10.47 35.92 -22.79
N LEU A 357 10.02 35.01 -21.94
CA LEU A 357 8.78 34.23 -22.06
C LEU A 357 7.80 34.77 -21.02
N ARG A 358 6.70 35.35 -21.44
CA ARG A 358 5.69 35.94 -20.56
C ARG A 358 4.61 34.95 -20.21
N HIS A 359 4.08 35.08 -19.02
CA HIS A 359 2.91 34.35 -18.59
C HIS A 359 1.70 34.72 -19.48
N THR A 360 1.06 33.71 -20.06
CA THR A 360 -0.05 33.92 -21.00
C THR A 360 -1.38 33.37 -20.50
N THR A 361 -1.35 32.27 -19.81
CA THR A 361 -2.57 31.64 -19.30
C THR A 361 -2.26 30.56 -18.23
N THR A 362 -3.22 30.33 -17.33
CA THR A 362 -3.24 29.20 -16.39
C THR A 362 -4.43 28.31 -16.72
N SER A 363 -4.18 27.00 -16.88
CA SER A 363 -5.21 26.01 -17.17
C SER A 363 -5.97 25.58 -15.91
N LYS A 364 -7.10 24.89 -16.07
CA LYS A 364 -7.87 24.30 -14.98
C LYS A 364 -7.07 23.33 -14.08
N ASP A 365 -6.04 22.70 -14.64
CA ASP A 365 -5.12 21.81 -13.93
C ASP A 365 -3.97 22.56 -13.23
N GLY A 366 -4.03 23.88 -13.10
CA GLY A 366 -3.00 24.69 -12.46
C GLY A 366 -1.71 24.84 -13.25
N LYS A 367 -1.71 24.55 -14.55
CA LYS A 367 -0.52 24.70 -15.40
C LYS A 367 -0.42 26.11 -15.94
N ARG A 368 0.57 26.87 -15.47
CA ARG A 368 0.98 28.17 -16.00
C ARG A 368 1.73 27.98 -17.31
N THR A 369 1.36 28.70 -18.36
CA THR A 369 2.00 28.66 -19.67
C THR A 369 2.68 29.96 -19.96
N TYR A 370 4.00 29.92 -20.20
CA TYR A 370 4.83 31.02 -20.56
C TYR A 370 5.22 30.89 -22.03
N ARG A 371 5.14 32.01 -22.79
CA ARG A 371 5.42 32.02 -24.24
C ARG A 371 6.33 33.14 -24.62
N SER A 372 7.26 32.85 -25.53
CA SER A 372 8.07 33.88 -26.19
C SER A 372 7.30 34.59 -27.31
N ALA A 373 7.72 35.78 -27.67
CA ALA A 373 7.22 36.45 -28.88
C ALA A 373 7.72 35.68 -30.12
N THR A 374 6.81 35.43 -31.07
CA THR A 374 7.11 34.61 -32.27
C THR A 374 8.19 35.27 -33.14
N GLN A 375 8.15 36.59 -33.29
CA GLN A 375 9.10 37.33 -34.10
C GLN A 375 10.55 37.18 -33.62
N VAL A 376 10.74 37.21 -32.30
CA VAL A 376 12.06 37.16 -31.64
C VAL A 376 12.73 35.80 -31.78
N CYS A 377 11.95 34.73 -31.79
CA CYS A 377 12.49 33.38 -31.84
C CYS A 377 12.69 32.81 -33.26
N LYS A 378 12.16 33.49 -34.28
CA LYS A 378 12.36 33.06 -35.68
C LYS A 378 13.83 33.10 -36.11
N ASP A 379 14.53 34.15 -35.74
CA ASP A 379 15.92 34.42 -36.17
C ASP A 379 16.92 34.18 -35.03
N CYS A 380 16.49 33.49 -33.96
CA CYS A 380 17.31 33.22 -32.79
C CYS A 380 18.41 32.20 -33.09
N PRO A 381 19.68 32.49 -32.77
CA PRO A 381 20.82 31.57 -32.99
C PRO A 381 20.63 30.22 -32.25
N CYS A 382 19.93 30.25 -31.12
CA CYS A 382 19.69 29.05 -30.30
C CYS A 382 18.52 28.19 -30.80
N ARG A 383 17.88 28.49 -31.91
CA ARG A 383 16.65 27.82 -32.37
C ARG A 383 16.79 26.31 -32.51
N SER A 384 17.93 25.83 -32.99
CA SER A 384 18.22 24.40 -33.19
C SER A 384 18.19 23.59 -31.88
N VAL A 385 18.62 24.20 -30.77
CA VAL A 385 18.72 23.58 -29.43
C VAL A 385 17.63 24.09 -28.48
N CYS A 386 16.87 25.10 -28.85
CA CYS A 386 15.85 25.70 -28.01
C CYS A 386 14.62 24.81 -27.83
N GLY A 387 14.24 23.99 -28.83
CA GLY A 387 13.00 23.24 -28.86
C GLY A 387 11.75 24.11 -29.03
N ALA A 388 11.86 25.25 -29.73
CA ALA A 388 10.72 26.04 -30.15
C ALA A 388 9.85 25.21 -31.13
N ASN A 389 8.56 25.56 -31.23
CA ASN A 389 7.64 24.93 -32.18
C ASN A 389 7.91 25.37 -33.62
N GLU A 390 7.21 24.82 -34.60
CA GLU A 390 7.34 25.14 -36.03
C GLU A 390 7.11 26.60 -36.30
N ASN A 391 6.22 27.26 -35.57
CA ASN A 391 5.92 28.68 -35.70
C ASN A 391 7.01 29.60 -35.08
N GLY A 392 8.12 29.05 -34.60
CA GLY A 392 9.19 29.78 -33.97
C GLY A 392 8.88 30.30 -32.58
N GLN A 393 7.95 29.71 -31.86
CA GLN A 393 7.59 30.11 -30.50
C GLN A 393 8.07 29.09 -29.48
N ARG A 394 8.79 29.52 -28.44
CA ARG A 394 9.12 28.70 -27.28
C ARG A 394 8.03 28.79 -26.25
N MET A 395 7.61 27.62 -25.75
CA MET A 395 6.66 27.49 -24.68
C MET A 395 7.30 26.75 -23.48
N LEU A 396 7.10 27.27 -22.29
CA LEU A 396 7.47 26.67 -21.03
C LEU A 396 6.21 26.53 -20.18
N THR A 397 6.06 25.38 -19.54
CA THR A 397 4.91 25.10 -18.65
C THR A 397 5.43 24.75 -17.26
N THR A 398 4.91 25.46 -16.24
CA THR A 398 5.13 25.17 -14.82
C THR A 398 3.80 24.92 -14.14
N HIS A 399 3.81 24.54 -12.89
CA HIS A 399 2.58 24.42 -12.10
C HIS A 399 2.45 25.61 -11.15
N ILE A 400 1.23 26.00 -10.78
CA ILE A 400 0.96 27.08 -9.81
C ILE A 400 1.67 26.81 -8.47
N TRP A 401 1.81 25.54 -8.09
CA TRP A 401 2.53 25.05 -6.90
C TRP A 401 3.94 24.53 -7.21
N GLN A 402 4.62 25.09 -8.23
CA GLN A 402 5.96 24.65 -8.64
C GLN A 402 7.01 24.87 -7.54
N GLU A 403 6.89 25.92 -6.77
CA GLU A 403 7.79 26.23 -5.66
C GLU A 403 7.92 25.10 -4.63
N PHE A 404 6.83 24.39 -4.34
CA PHE A 404 6.85 23.23 -3.44
C PHE A 404 7.62 22.06 -4.04
N LEU A 405 7.50 21.83 -5.35
CA LEU A 405 8.29 20.79 -6.03
C LEU A 405 9.78 21.15 -6.09
N ASP A 406 10.12 22.42 -6.25
CA ASP A 406 11.50 22.90 -6.26
C ASP A 406 12.13 22.75 -4.87
N LEU A 407 11.37 23.03 -3.81
CA LEU A 407 11.79 22.80 -2.43
C LEU A 407 12.02 21.30 -2.17
N VAL A 408 11.13 20.43 -2.63
CA VAL A 408 11.30 18.96 -2.56
C VAL A 408 12.60 18.52 -3.24
N GLU A 409 12.95 19.08 -4.39
CA GLU A 409 14.22 18.78 -5.08
C GLU A 409 15.45 19.23 -4.29
N GLN A 410 15.37 20.36 -3.56
CA GLN A 410 16.42 20.82 -2.66
C GLN A 410 16.56 19.88 -1.45
N LEU A 411 15.44 19.55 -0.79
CA LEU A 411 15.41 18.65 0.36
C LEU A 411 15.97 17.27 0.02
N ARG A 412 15.65 16.74 -1.15
CA ARG A 412 16.18 15.44 -1.64
C ARG A 412 17.72 15.42 -1.74
N LYS A 413 18.34 16.55 -2.07
CA LYS A 413 19.80 16.67 -2.24
C LYS A 413 20.56 16.76 -0.92
N THR A 414 19.88 17.07 0.18
CA THR A 414 20.49 17.14 1.51
C THR A 414 20.97 15.75 1.97
N GLU A 415 22.03 15.71 2.79
CA GLU A 415 22.52 14.43 3.34
C GLU A 415 21.40 13.72 4.14
N ARG A 416 20.67 14.47 4.96
CA ARG A 416 19.55 13.91 5.73
C ARG A 416 18.43 13.34 4.86
N GLY A 417 18.11 14.03 3.75
CA GLY A 417 17.11 13.54 2.78
C GLY A 417 17.55 12.23 2.14
N LYS A 418 18.82 12.11 1.75
CA LYS A 418 19.39 10.87 1.19
C LYS A 418 19.36 9.73 2.18
N GLU A 419 19.78 9.96 3.41
CA GLU A 419 19.77 8.97 4.50
C GLU A 419 18.36 8.41 4.73
N ILE A 420 17.37 9.29 4.92
CA ILE A 420 15.98 8.89 5.18
C ILE A 420 15.40 8.15 3.96
N TYR A 421 15.65 8.64 2.74
CA TYR A 421 15.17 7.94 1.55
C TYR A 421 15.75 6.52 1.42
N ALA A 422 17.03 6.34 1.76
CA ALA A 422 17.69 5.04 1.71
C ALA A 422 17.07 4.00 2.68
N MET A 423 16.43 4.48 3.78
CA MET A 423 15.76 3.60 4.74
C MET A 423 14.54 2.87 4.16
N ARG A 424 13.96 3.32 3.04
CA ARG A 424 12.80 2.65 2.39
C ARG A 424 13.01 1.16 2.19
N LYS A 425 14.23 0.75 1.81
CA LYS A 425 14.59 -0.67 1.58
C LYS A 425 14.46 -1.52 2.83
N GLN A 426 14.72 -0.94 4.00
CA GLN A 426 14.69 -1.64 5.28
C GLN A 426 13.33 -1.52 5.97
N THR A 427 12.48 -0.60 5.53
CA THR A 427 11.17 -0.30 6.09
C THR A 427 10.06 -0.79 5.17
N ILE A 428 9.43 0.08 4.40
CA ILE A 428 8.21 -0.23 3.64
C ILE A 428 8.40 -1.35 2.60
N GLU A 429 9.56 -1.40 1.91
CA GLU A 429 9.82 -2.47 0.94
C GLU A 429 9.93 -3.84 1.64
N ARG A 430 10.53 -3.88 2.84
CA ARG A 430 10.60 -5.10 3.66
C ARG A 430 9.22 -5.49 4.20
N VAL A 431 8.43 -4.53 4.65
CA VAL A 431 7.04 -4.77 5.09
C VAL A 431 6.25 -5.46 3.97
N PHE A 432 6.33 -4.97 2.74
CA PHE A 432 5.65 -5.60 1.61
C PHE A 432 6.23 -6.97 1.23
N ALA A 433 7.54 -7.14 1.34
CA ALA A 433 8.16 -8.44 1.11
C ALA A 433 7.65 -9.47 2.14
N ASP A 434 7.63 -9.12 3.41
CA ASP A 434 7.15 -9.99 4.48
C ASP A 434 5.65 -10.30 4.33
N ALA A 435 4.81 -9.30 4.04
CA ALA A 435 3.39 -9.48 3.79
C ALA A 435 3.13 -10.45 2.63
N LYS A 436 3.88 -10.34 1.53
CA LYS A 436 3.72 -11.19 0.35
C LYS A 436 4.27 -12.59 0.52
N GLU A 437 5.46 -12.74 1.14
CA GLU A 437 6.16 -14.03 1.23
C GLU A 437 5.75 -14.84 2.46
N LYS A 438 5.59 -14.18 3.62
CA LYS A 438 5.32 -14.85 4.89
C LYS A 438 3.83 -14.92 5.20
N HIS A 439 3.05 -13.90 4.76
CA HIS A 439 1.64 -13.76 5.12
C HIS A 439 0.69 -13.96 3.93
N ALA A 440 1.18 -14.50 2.80
CA ALA A 440 0.40 -14.85 1.60
C ALA A 440 -0.42 -13.69 1.00
N MET A 441 0.11 -12.45 1.01
CA MET A 441 -0.60 -11.27 0.53
C MET A 441 -0.48 -11.05 -1.00
N ARG A 442 0.13 -11.97 -1.77
CA ARG A 442 0.25 -11.84 -3.24
C ARG A 442 -1.09 -11.97 -3.97
N TYR A 443 -2.02 -12.75 -3.41
CA TYR A 443 -3.31 -13.06 -4.00
C TYR A 443 -4.38 -13.10 -2.91
N THR A 444 -5.54 -12.53 -3.20
CA THR A 444 -6.70 -12.63 -2.31
C THR A 444 -7.75 -13.57 -2.87
N HIS A 445 -8.35 -14.40 -2.01
CA HIS A 445 -9.53 -15.20 -2.33
C HIS A 445 -10.83 -14.45 -2.06
N HIS A 446 -10.75 -13.32 -1.36
CA HIS A 446 -11.89 -12.48 -1.06
C HIS A 446 -12.27 -11.63 -2.27
N ARG A 447 -13.54 -11.27 -2.36
CA ARG A 447 -14.12 -10.35 -3.35
C ARG A 447 -14.84 -9.24 -2.65
N GLY A 448 -14.84 -8.06 -3.26
CA GLY A 448 -15.41 -6.84 -2.70
C GLY A 448 -14.42 -6.08 -1.83
N LEU A 449 -14.42 -4.76 -1.97
CA LEU A 449 -13.45 -3.87 -1.34
C LEU A 449 -13.43 -4.00 0.20
N ALA A 450 -14.61 -4.02 0.83
CA ALA A 450 -14.72 -4.13 2.29
C ALA A 450 -14.06 -5.39 2.85
N ARG A 451 -14.30 -6.56 2.22
CA ARG A 451 -13.72 -7.84 2.64
C ARG A 451 -12.22 -7.91 2.40
N VAL A 452 -11.76 -7.34 1.29
CA VAL A 452 -10.31 -7.30 0.98
C VAL A 452 -9.62 -6.35 1.95
N SER A 453 -10.21 -5.20 2.27
CA SER A 453 -9.69 -4.26 3.28
C SER A 453 -9.57 -4.92 4.66
N ALA A 454 -10.60 -5.61 5.12
CA ALA A 454 -10.58 -6.37 6.37
C ALA A 454 -9.47 -7.44 6.36
N TRP A 455 -9.33 -8.17 5.26
CA TRP A 455 -8.30 -9.19 5.09
C TRP A 455 -6.88 -8.60 5.08
N VAL A 456 -6.66 -7.46 4.45
CA VAL A 456 -5.35 -6.78 4.42
C VAL A 456 -4.93 -6.32 5.81
N ARG A 457 -5.86 -5.78 6.62
CA ARG A 457 -5.57 -5.34 8.01
C ARG A 457 -5.14 -6.48 8.93
N LEU A 458 -5.48 -7.71 8.60
CA LEU A 458 -5.07 -8.89 9.36
C LEU A 458 -3.75 -9.50 8.87
N LYS A 459 -3.15 -9.00 7.80
CA LYS A 459 -1.89 -9.46 7.22
C LYS A 459 -0.69 -8.71 7.77
#